data_24351bcde46cab7bb4f0b88f6c5d00d0
#
_entry.id   24351bcde46cab7bb4f0b88f6c5d00d0
#
_cell.length_a   1.000
_cell.length_b   1.000
_cell.length_c   1.000
_cell.angle_alpha   90.00
_cell.angle_beta   90.00
_cell.angle_gamma   90.00
#
_symmetry.space_group_name_H-M   'P 1'
#
loop_
_entity.id
_entity.type
_entity.pdbx_description
1 polymer ?
#
loop_
_entity_poly.entity_id
_entity_poly.type
_entity_poly.pdbx_seq_one_letter_code
_entity_poly.pdbx_strand_id
1 'polypeptide(L)'
;MAINYEEIMSLEEKNLELSYSQRDSIIYSLGIGLGKDPMDTTELKYVYENGLIAFPSMATNFQYKSPLLLKAKLNMVMVVHGEQGITLHQPMPSSADVNLDTRVINCYDRGESKGAIIETETNVKLKKDDSPLCTLISKTFARVMVVLVARM
;
A
#
# COMPACT_ATOMS: atom_id res chain seq x y z
N MET A 1 -0.99 6.15 -24.67
CA MET A 1 0.45 5.89 -24.41
C MET A 1 0.61 4.40 -24.26
N ALA A 2 1.59 3.79 -24.92
CA ALA A 2 1.80 2.35 -24.83
C ALA A 2 2.69 2.02 -23.62
N ILE A 3 2.30 1.01 -22.87
CA ILE A 3 3.04 0.49 -21.72
C ILE A 3 3.79 -0.76 -22.19
N ASN A 4 5.11 -0.82 -21.94
CA ASN A 4 5.87 -2.04 -22.19
C ASN A 4 5.60 -3.05 -21.07
N TYR A 5 5.04 -4.21 -21.40
CA TYR A 5 4.69 -5.25 -20.43
C TYR A 5 5.92 -5.75 -19.64
N GLU A 6 7.01 -6.05 -20.33
CA GLU A 6 8.22 -6.57 -19.68
C GLU A 6 8.85 -5.52 -18.74
N GLU A 7 8.87 -4.25 -19.17
CA GLU A 7 9.35 -3.14 -18.33
C GLU A 7 8.51 -3.01 -17.06
N ILE A 8 7.17 -3.07 -17.17
CA ILE A 8 6.28 -2.99 -16.00
C ILE A 8 6.47 -4.19 -15.07
N MET A 9 6.50 -5.41 -15.61
CA MET A 9 6.63 -6.62 -14.81
C MET A 9 7.99 -6.73 -14.11
N SER A 10 9.03 -6.04 -14.61
CA SER A 10 10.35 -5.98 -13.98
C SER A 10 10.46 -4.97 -12.84
N LEU A 11 9.43 -4.14 -12.62
CA LEU A 11 9.49 -3.09 -11.60
C LEU A 11 9.43 -3.67 -10.20
N GLU A 12 10.44 -3.33 -9.42
CA GLU A 12 10.52 -3.62 -7.99
C GLU A 12 11.18 -2.46 -7.22
N GLU A 13 10.81 -2.35 -5.96
CA GLU A 13 11.44 -1.46 -4.99
C GLU A 13 11.74 -2.29 -3.74
N LYS A 14 13.00 -2.37 -3.34
CA LYS A 14 13.44 -3.17 -2.19
C LYS A 14 13.97 -2.31 -1.07
N ASN A 15 13.72 -2.77 0.15
CA ASN A 15 14.26 -2.18 1.37
C ASN A 15 13.93 -0.69 1.54
N LEU A 16 12.73 -0.27 1.14
CA LEU A 16 12.26 1.09 1.43
C LEU A 16 12.00 1.21 2.93
N GLU A 17 12.83 1.98 3.61
CA GLU A 17 12.71 2.20 5.05
C GLU A 17 11.66 3.24 5.37
N LEU A 18 10.78 2.93 6.31
CA LEU A 18 9.78 3.85 6.85
C LEU A 18 9.70 3.72 8.37
N SER A 19 9.31 4.82 9.01
CA SER A 19 8.99 4.85 10.43
C SER A 19 7.61 5.46 10.63
N TYR A 20 6.86 4.96 11.60
CA TYR A 20 5.65 5.60 12.08
C TYR A 20 5.62 5.60 13.60
N SER A 21 5.05 6.66 14.15
CA SER A 21 4.96 6.92 15.57
C SER A 21 3.56 6.64 16.13
N GLN A 22 3.44 6.65 17.46
CA GLN A 22 2.14 6.59 18.13
C GLN A 22 1.22 7.73 17.67
N ARG A 23 1.79 8.93 17.44
CA ARG A 23 1.02 10.06 16.90
C ARG A 23 0.39 9.74 15.55
N ASP A 24 1.12 9.09 14.65
CA ASP A 24 0.61 8.72 13.33
C ASP A 24 -0.54 7.72 13.45
N SER A 25 -0.42 6.74 14.37
CA SER A 25 -1.47 5.76 14.67
C SER A 25 -2.73 6.43 15.21
N ILE A 26 -2.60 7.39 16.13
CA ILE A 26 -3.72 8.17 16.68
C ILE A 26 -4.37 9.01 15.59
N ILE A 27 -3.58 9.76 14.80
CA ILE A 27 -4.10 10.61 13.73
C ILE A 27 -4.88 9.77 12.72
N TYR A 28 -4.36 8.60 12.34
CA TYR A 28 -5.06 7.67 11.45
C TYR A 28 -6.40 7.24 12.03
N SER A 29 -6.41 6.79 13.29
CA SER A 29 -7.61 6.32 13.98
C SER A 29 -8.68 7.40 14.09
N LEU A 30 -8.29 8.63 14.46
CA LEU A 30 -9.20 9.79 14.45
C LEU A 30 -9.71 10.10 13.04
N GLY A 31 -8.85 10.00 12.03
CA GLY A 31 -9.19 10.24 10.62
C GLY A 31 -10.25 9.29 10.06
N ILE A 32 -10.29 8.04 10.52
CA ILE A 32 -11.33 7.07 10.13
C ILE A 32 -12.56 7.11 11.03
N GLY A 33 -12.58 8.01 12.02
CA GLY A 33 -13.75 8.33 12.85
C GLY A 33 -13.83 7.60 14.19
N LEU A 34 -12.73 7.02 14.66
CA LEU A 34 -12.66 6.48 16.03
C LEU A 34 -12.50 7.60 17.07
N GLY A 35 -12.89 7.33 18.31
CA GLY A 35 -12.75 8.27 19.43
C GLY A 35 -13.78 9.41 19.41
N LYS A 36 -14.90 9.26 18.72
CA LYS A 36 -15.99 10.25 18.72
C LYS A 36 -16.64 10.38 20.09
N ASP A 37 -16.84 9.25 20.78
CA ASP A 37 -17.32 9.21 22.15
C ASP A 37 -16.14 9.02 23.09
N PRO A 38 -15.78 10.05 23.90
CA PRO A 38 -14.66 9.93 24.83
C PRO A 38 -14.89 8.94 25.97
N MET A 39 -16.12 8.47 26.15
CA MET A 39 -16.49 7.44 27.16
C MET A 39 -16.49 6.03 26.60
N ASP A 40 -16.35 5.85 25.26
CA ASP A 40 -16.24 4.53 24.67
C ASP A 40 -14.84 3.93 24.87
N THR A 41 -14.72 3.12 25.92
CA THR A 41 -13.47 2.44 26.25
C THR A 41 -13.00 1.45 25.19
N THR A 42 -13.88 1.01 24.29
CA THR A 42 -13.51 0.09 23.20
C THR A 42 -12.75 0.79 22.09
N GLU A 43 -13.04 2.07 21.84
CA GLU A 43 -12.34 2.90 20.86
C GLU A 43 -11.12 3.61 21.45
N LEU A 44 -11.08 3.89 22.76
CA LEU A 44 -9.96 4.59 23.43
C LEU A 44 -8.60 3.93 23.17
N LYS A 45 -8.55 2.61 23.10
CA LYS A 45 -7.30 1.87 22.79
C LYS A 45 -6.66 2.22 21.45
N TYR A 46 -7.36 2.93 20.56
CA TYR A 46 -6.84 3.37 19.25
C TYR A 46 -6.51 4.86 19.20
N VAL A 47 -6.94 5.64 20.19
CA VAL A 47 -6.82 7.10 20.17
C VAL A 47 -6.20 7.68 21.44
N TYR A 48 -5.90 6.85 22.43
CA TYR A 48 -5.29 7.25 23.70
C TYR A 48 -3.94 6.55 23.89
N GLU A 49 -2.93 7.28 24.37
CA GLU A 49 -1.54 6.83 24.40
C GLU A 49 -1.30 5.64 25.33
N ASN A 50 -2.07 5.54 26.41
CA ASN A 50 -1.90 4.44 27.36
C ASN A 50 -2.54 3.14 26.83
N GLY A 51 -1.68 2.18 26.47
CA GLY A 51 -2.11 0.92 25.90
C GLY A 51 -2.51 1.01 24.42
N LEU A 52 -2.00 2.03 23.72
CA LEU A 52 -2.30 2.30 22.32
C LEU A 52 -2.00 1.10 21.41
N ILE A 53 -2.96 0.76 20.56
CA ILE A 53 -2.81 -0.19 19.44
C ILE A 53 -3.07 0.55 18.13
N ALA A 54 -2.28 0.25 17.10
CA ALA A 54 -2.57 0.78 15.76
C ALA A 54 -3.78 0.07 15.15
N PHE A 55 -4.66 0.83 14.48
CA PHE A 55 -5.80 0.24 13.82
C PHE A 55 -5.34 -0.54 12.57
N PRO A 56 -5.81 -1.78 12.34
CA PRO A 56 -5.28 -2.68 11.31
C PRO A 56 -5.21 -2.09 9.90
N SER A 57 -6.23 -1.32 9.47
CA SER A 57 -6.27 -0.73 8.14
C SER A 57 -5.24 0.39 7.91
N MET A 58 -4.56 0.87 8.98
CA MET A 58 -3.45 1.81 8.84
C MET A 58 -2.33 1.25 7.94
N ALA A 59 -2.19 -0.07 7.88
CA ALA A 59 -1.23 -0.74 7.00
C ALA A 59 -1.35 -0.31 5.53
N THR A 60 -2.56 0.07 5.05
CA THR A 60 -2.76 0.54 3.67
C THR A 60 -1.90 1.74 3.31
N ASN A 61 -1.54 2.57 4.31
CA ASN A 61 -0.73 3.77 4.06
C ASN A 61 0.69 3.44 3.61
N PHE A 62 1.21 2.26 3.92
CA PHE A 62 2.58 1.90 3.56
C PHE A 62 2.79 1.85 2.05
N GLN A 63 1.85 1.31 1.29
CA GLN A 63 2.00 1.20 -0.17
C GLN A 63 2.12 2.56 -0.87
N TYR A 64 1.45 3.60 -0.36
CA TYR A 64 1.51 4.95 -0.95
C TYR A 64 2.87 5.62 -0.77
N LYS A 65 3.74 5.05 0.05
CA LYS A 65 5.12 5.54 0.22
C LYS A 65 6.07 4.98 -0.82
N SER A 66 5.72 3.87 -1.48
CA SER A 66 6.53 3.31 -2.56
C SER A 66 6.44 4.17 -3.83
N PRO A 67 7.57 4.62 -4.40
CA PRO A 67 7.58 5.35 -5.66
C PRO A 67 7.44 4.43 -6.90
N LEU A 68 7.13 3.15 -6.73
CA LEU A 68 7.19 2.14 -7.79
C LEU A 68 6.40 2.54 -9.03
N LEU A 69 5.15 2.98 -8.87
CA LEU A 69 4.29 3.35 -9.99
C LEU A 69 4.77 4.64 -10.70
N LEU A 70 5.54 5.49 -10.04
CA LEU A 70 6.16 6.65 -10.70
C LEU A 70 7.26 6.21 -11.67
N LYS A 71 7.95 5.09 -11.36
CA LYS A 71 8.96 4.50 -12.26
C LYS A 71 8.35 3.89 -13.51
N ALA A 72 7.07 3.54 -13.46
CA ALA A 72 6.33 2.96 -14.60
C ALA A 72 6.02 3.95 -15.73
N LYS A 73 6.42 5.23 -15.59
CA LYS A 73 6.18 6.29 -16.59
C LYS A 73 4.70 6.42 -16.99
N LEU A 74 3.79 6.14 -16.06
CA LEU A 74 2.36 6.24 -16.28
C LEU A 74 1.92 7.71 -16.32
N ASN A 75 0.87 8.00 -17.08
CA ASN A 75 0.19 9.28 -16.93
C ASN A 75 -0.63 9.26 -15.64
N MET A 76 -0.08 9.79 -14.55
CA MET A 76 -0.68 9.73 -13.20
C MET A 76 -2.06 10.40 -13.12
N VAL A 77 -2.40 11.32 -14.03
CA VAL A 77 -3.75 11.91 -14.12
C VAL A 77 -4.80 10.88 -14.53
N MET A 78 -4.37 9.83 -15.26
CA MET A 78 -5.23 8.76 -15.75
C MET A 78 -5.17 7.50 -14.86
N VAL A 79 -4.49 7.59 -13.72
CA VAL A 79 -4.30 6.47 -12.78
C VAL A 79 -5.31 6.59 -11.65
N VAL A 80 -6.02 5.49 -11.37
CA VAL A 80 -7.01 5.40 -10.29
C VAL A 80 -6.74 4.15 -9.46
N HIS A 81 -6.68 4.33 -8.14
CA HIS A 81 -6.65 3.19 -7.22
C HIS A 81 -7.99 2.46 -7.26
N GLY A 82 -7.98 1.16 -7.49
CA GLY A 82 -9.17 0.36 -7.71
C GLY A 82 -9.50 -0.59 -6.58
N GLU A 83 -8.51 -1.30 -6.05
CA GLU A 83 -8.73 -2.35 -5.05
C GLU A 83 -7.54 -2.42 -4.09
N GLN A 84 -7.83 -2.70 -2.81
CA GLN A 84 -6.84 -2.87 -1.75
C GLN A 84 -7.13 -4.11 -0.94
N GLY A 85 -6.19 -5.05 -0.92
CA GLY A 85 -6.13 -6.20 -0.02
C GLY A 85 -5.10 -5.98 1.09
N ILE A 86 -5.41 -6.46 2.30
CA ILE A 86 -4.50 -6.47 3.46
C ILE A 86 -4.51 -7.85 4.08
N THR A 87 -3.32 -8.42 4.29
CA THR A 87 -3.12 -9.60 5.13
C THR A 87 -2.17 -9.22 6.26
N LEU A 88 -2.67 -9.21 7.49
CA LEU A 88 -1.82 -9.02 8.68
C LEU A 88 -1.24 -10.36 9.10
N HIS A 89 0.07 -10.41 9.33
CA HIS A 89 0.79 -11.58 9.84
C HIS A 89 0.95 -11.54 11.36
N GLN A 90 0.84 -10.35 11.94
CA GLN A 90 0.85 -10.08 13.38
C GLN A 90 0.10 -8.78 13.67
N PRO A 91 -0.29 -8.52 14.94
CA PRO A 91 -0.91 -7.26 15.33
C PRO A 91 -0.01 -6.06 14.99
N MET A 92 -0.64 -4.97 14.51
CA MET A 92 0.06 -3.73 14.22
C MET A 92 0.57 -3.07 15.50
N PRO A 93 1.90 -2.87 15.68
CA PRO A 93 2.42 -2.06 16.78
C PRO A 93 1.90 -0.62 16.70
N SER A 94 1.82 0.08 17.83
CA SER A 94 1.44 1.50 17.85
C SER A 94 2.50 2.42 17.24
N SER A 95 3.75 1.96 17.15
CA SER A 95 4.87 2.62 16.45
C SER A 95 5.87 1.56 16.00
N ALA A 96 6.52 1.74 14.88
CA ALA A 96 7.57 0.85 14.39
C ALA A 96 8.42 1.49 13.30
N ASP A 97 9.64 0.95 13.16
CA ASP A 97 10.44 1.06 11.96
C ASP A 97 10.17 -0.19 11.09
N VAL A 98 9.93 0.02 9.82
CA VAL A 98 9.56 -1.04 8.87
C VAL A 98 10.38 -0.95 7.59
N ASN A 99 10.60 -2.10 6.96
CA ASN A 99 11.14 -2.22 5.62
C ASN A 99 10.04 -2.72 4.68
N LEU A 100 9.94 -2.09 3.52
CA LEU A 100 8.98 -2.42 2.47
C LEU A 100 9.69 -2.96 1.25
N ASP A 101 9.20 -4.10 0.76
CA ASP A 101 9.54 -4.66 -0.55
C ASP A 101 8.29 -4.63 -1.42
N THR A 102 8.30 -3.81 -2.48
CA THR A 102 7.16 -3.67 -3.39
C THR A 102 7.55 -4.14 -4.79
N ARG A 103 6.69 -4.92 -5.44
CA ARG A 103 6.87 -5.38 -6.82
C ARG A 103 5.56 -5.39 -7.58
N VAL A 104 5.64 -5.30 -8.90
CA VAL A 104 4.51 -5.64 -9.77
C VAL A 104 4.39 -7.15 -9.85
N ILE A 105 3.19 -7.68 -9.62
CA ILE A 105 2.91 -9.12 -9.68
C ILE A 105 2.07 -9.48 -10.90
N ASN A 106 1.26 -8.54 -11.42
CA ASN A 106 0.47 -8.73 -12.64
C ASN A 106 0.25 -7.41 -13.38
N CYS A 107 0.09 -7.51 -14.69
CA CYS A 107 -0.35 -6.41 -15.54
C CYS A 107 -1.33 -6.94 -16.58
N TYR A 108 -2.60 -6.49 -16.51
CA TYR A 108 -3.67 -6.95 -17.40
C TYR A 108 -4.00 -5.86 -18.41
N ASP A 109 -3.86 -6.18 -19.71
CA ASP A 109 -4.38 -5.33 -20.79
C ASP A 109 -5.91 -5.50 -20.88
N ARG A 110 -6.62 -4.36 -20.85
CA ARG A 110 -8.08 -4.29 -20.98
C ARG A 110 -8.51 -3.69 -22.33
N GLY A 111 -7.56 -3.48 -23.22
CA GLY A 111 -7.74 -2.87 -24.53
C GLY A 111 -7.72 -1.34 -24.53
N GLU A 112 -7.66 -0.76 -25.71
CA GLU A 112 -7.42 0.69 -25.91
C GLU A 112 -8.42 1.61 -25.18
N SER A 113 -9.69 1.19 -25.09
CA SER A 113 -10.74 2.01 -24.44
C SER A 113 -10.74 1.90 -22.91
N LYS A 114 -10.23 0.79 -22.33
CA LYS A 114 -10.30 0.49 -20.90
C LYS A 114 -8.95 0.60 -20.20
N GLY A 115 -7.84 0.61 -20.95
CA GLY A 115 -6.48 0.73 -20.44
C GLY A 115 -5.96 -0.58 -19.81
N ALA A 116 -5.18 -0.46 -18.73
CA ALA A 116 -4.54 -1.59 -18.05
C ALA A 116 -4.87 -1.62 -16.56
N ILE A 117 -4.76 -2.83 -15.97
CA ILE A 117 -4.78 -3.00 -14.52
C ILE A 117 -3.39 -3.48 -14.11
N ILE A 118 -2.74 -2.74 -13.20
CA ILE A 118 -1.45 -3.09 -12.63
C ILE A 118 -1.69 -3.55 -11.20
N GLU A 119 -1.26 -4.77 -10.90
CA GLU A 119 -1.36 -5.36 -9.57
C GLU A 119 0.02 -5.35 -8.91
N THR A 120 0.10 -4.77 -7.72
CA THR A 120 1.33 -4.68 -6.94
C THR A 120 1.19 -5.42 -5.62
N GLU A 121 2.27 -6.05 -5.18
CA GLU A 121 2.41 -6.64 -3.87
C GLU A 121 3.45 -5.85 -3.07
N THR A 122 3.11 -5.49 -1.83
CA THR A 122 4.04 -4.88 -0.88
C THR A 122 4.13 -5.76 0.36
N ASN A 123 5.32 -6.30 0.62
CA ASN A 123 5.64 -7.02 1.82
C ASN A 123 6.29 -6.08 2.83
N VAL A 124 5.70 -5.97 4.02
CA VAL A 124 6.15 -5.10 5.09
C VAL A 124 6.69 -5.94 6.23
N LYS A 125 7.91 -5.64 6.67
CA LYS A 125 8.59 -6.32 7.77
C LYS A 125 8.99 -5.34 8.85
N LEU A 126 9.00 -5.78 10.10
CA LEU A 126 9.56 -5.00 11.21
C LEU A 126 11.09 -4.95 11.09
N LYS A 127 11.67 -3.75 11.14
CA LYS A 127 13.12 -3.56 10.98
C LYS A 127 13.93 -4.19 12.13
N LYS A 128 13.35 -4.32 13.32
CA LYS A 128 14.03 -4.82 14.53
C LYS A 128 14.45 -6.30 14.44
N ASP A 129 13.68 -7.13 13.73
CA ASP A 129 13.83 -8.60 13.72
C ASP A 129 13.50 -9.26 12.38
N ASP A 130 13.24 -8.45 11.35
CA ASP A 130 12.85 -8.85 9.99
C ASP A 130 11.56 -9.71 9.93
N SER A 131 10.79 -9.71 11.04
CA SER A 131 9.52 -10.46 11.09
C SER A 131 8.46 -9.84 10.18
N PRO A 132 7.66 -10.67 9.45
CA PRO A 132 6.63 -10.17 8.57
C PRO A 132 5.51 -9.49 9.39
N LEU A 133 5.18 -8.24 9.02
CA LEU A 133 4.11 -7.46 9.63
C LEU A 133 2.81 -7.60 8.84
N CYS A 134 2.86 -7.30 7.54
CA CYS A 134 1.70 -7.43 6.66
C CYS A 134 2.11 -7.58 5.20
N THR A 135 1.17 -8.10 4.39
CA THR A 135 1.24 -8.08 2.92
C THR A 135 0.07 -7.28 2.38
N LEU A 136 0.37 -6.36 1.47
CA LEU A 136 -0.62 -5.52 0.80
C LEU A 136 -0.68 -5.88 -0.68
N ILE A 137 -1.90 -6.05 -1.20
CA ILE A 137 -2.15 -6.21 -2.64
C ILE A 137 -2.95 -5.02 -3.11
N SER A 138 -2.46 -4.33 -4.13
CA SER A 138 -3.16 -3.18 -4.71
C SER A 138 -3.38 -3.38 -6.20
N LYS A 139 -4.60 -3.05 -6.69
CA LYS A 139 -4.90 -2.98 -8.11
C LYS A 139 -5.11 -1.53 -8.51
N THR A 140 -4.31 -1.10 -9.46
CA THR A 140 -4.32 0.26 -9.99
C THR A 140 -4.79 0.24 -11.42
N PHE A 141 -5.79 1.06 -11.75
CA PHE A 141 -6.32 1.22 -13.09
C PHE A 141 -5.56 2.36 -13.79
N ALA A 142 -4.84 2.03 -14.87
CA ALA A 142 -4.17 2.97 -15.76
C ALA A 142 -5.05 3.16 -17.00
N ARG A 143 -5.93 4.17 -16.99
CA ARG A 143 -6.91 4.42 -18.06
C ARG A 143 -6.23 4.89 -19.35
N VAL A 144 -6.78 4.49 -20.50
CA VAL A 144 -6.33 4.93 -21.84
C VAL A 144 -4.84 4.61 -22.11
N MET A 145 -4.34 3.53 -21.53
CA MET A 145 -3.00 3.03 -21.78
C MET A 145 -3.09 1.60 -22.32
N VAL A 146 -2.40 1.37 -23.45
CA VAL A 146 -2.32 0.04 -24.09
C VAL A 146 -1.04 -0.64 -23.63
N VAL A 147 -1.15 -1.91 -23.25
CA VAL A 147 0.03 -2.73 -22.91
C VAL A 147 0.57 -3.34 -24.20
N LEU A 148 1.80 -3.05 -24.53
CA LEU A 148 2.51 -3.72 -25.62
C LEU A 148 3.19 -4.98 -25.07
N VAL A 149 2.63 -6.13 -25.42
CA VAL A 149 3.34 -7.41 -25.28
C VAL A 149 4.23 -7.54 -26.51
N ALA A 150 5.52 -7.78 -26.30
CA ALA A 150 6.40 -8.15 -27.40
C ALA A 150 5.84 -9.45 -28.01
N ARG A 151 5.28 -9.37 -29.24
CA ARG A 151 4.95 -10.57 -29.98
C ARG A 151 6.29 -11.19 -30.42
N MET A 152 6.63 -12.34 -29.81
CA MET A 152 7.66 -13.23 -30.37
C MET A 152 7.19 -13.81 -31.69
#